data_578a282b3d18d57e1d96200207f42601
#
_entry.id   578a282b3d18d57e1d96200207f42601
#
_cell.length_a   1.000
_cell.length_b   1.000
_cell.length_c   1.000
_cell.angle_alpha   90.00
_cell.angle_beta   90.00
_cell.angle_gamma   90.00
#
_symmetry.space_group_name_H-M   'P 1'
#
loop_
_entity.id
_entity.type
_entity.pdbx_description
1 polymer ?
#
loop_
_entity_poly.entity_id
_entity_poly.type
_entity_poly.pdbx_seq_one_letter_code
_entity_poly.pdbx_strand_id
1 'polypeptide(L)'
;MAKDFSKRSENYSEWYNELVVRADLAEQSAVRGCMVIKPYGYAIWEKMQHQLDSMFKATGHVNAYFPLFIPKSFLSREAEHVEGFAKECAVVTHHRLMNDPNGNGVVVDPAAKLEEELIVRPTSETIIWSTYKNWIKSYRDLPILCNQWANVVRWEMRTRMFLRTAEFLWQEGHTAHATREEAEEEARKMLDVYGDFVENYMAVPVIKGHKSPNERFAGALDTLCIEAMMQDGKALQAGTSHFLGQNFAKAFEVQFLNKQNQLEYVWATSWGVSTRLMGALIMTHSDDNGLVLPPRLAPIHVAIVPICKSDEQQRQLDEHIAPIVKALEAKGLVVKYDNRPEYKPCWKFTEYEFKGVPVQLAIGARDMENGTCEVRRRDTLEKATLPLEGIADHVYDLMEDIQKNLFKKAADFRASMTRKVDTWDDFKVEIEKNGFLLCHWDGTPETEERIKEETKATIRCIPYDAPEEEGKCIYSGKPSHRRVVFARSY
;
A
#
# COMPACT_ATOMS: atom_id res chain seq x y z
N MET A 1 3.64 25.59 -15.60
CA MET A 1 2.96 24.53 -14.83
C MET A 1 3.44 24.40 -13.37
N ALA A 2 4.69 24.73 -13.05
CA ALA A 2 5.18 24.62 -11.66
C ALA A 2 4.78 25.77 -10.71
N LYS A 3 4.18 26.84 -11.23
CA LYS A 3 3.90 28.06 -10.43
C LYS A 3 2.65 27.97 -9.55
N ASP A 4 1.77 27.02 -9.78
CA ASP A 4 0.50 26.89 -9.06
C ASP A 4 0.32 25.53 -8.36
N PHE A 5 1.41 24.86 -7.99
CA PHE A 5 1.36 23.60 -7.26
C PHE A 5 1.49 23.88 -5.75
N SER A 6 0.55 23.36 -4.97
CA SER A 6 0.54 23.50 -3.51
C SER A 6 1.81 22.91 -2.89
N LYS A 7 2.34 23.57 -1.87
CA LYS A 7 3.53 23.07 -1.16
C LYS A 7 3.13 22.25 0.06
N ARG A 8 3.93 21.24 0.37
CA ARG A 8 3.72 20.38 1.55
C ARG A 8 3.62 21.18 2.85
N SER A 9 4.45 22.24 2.99
CA SER A 9 4.49 23.08 4.19
C SER A 9 3.28 23.99 4.36
N GLU A 10 2.58 24.31 3.27
CA GLU A 10 1.42 25.20 3.27
C GLU A 10 0.11 24.43 3.44
N ASN A 11 -0.08 23.37 2.65
CA ASN A 11 -1.26 22.52 2.71
C ASN A 11 -0.91 21.10 2.22
N TYR A 12 -0.52 20.24 3.14
CA TYR A 12 -0.10 18.86 2.84
C TYR A 12 -1.21 18.04 2.16
N SER A 13 -2.45 18.23 2.59
CA SER A 13 -3.60 17.52 2.03
C SER A 13 -3.88 17.91 0.58
N GLU A 14 -3.85 19.20 0.29
CA GLU A 14 -4.06 19.72 -1.06
C GLU A 14 -2.90 19.34 -1.98
N TRP A 15 -1.66 19.46 -1.50
CA TRP A 15 -0.48 18.99 -2.21
C TRP A 15 -0.62 17.54 -2.66
N TYR A 16 -1.03 16.65 -1.77
CA TYR A 16 -1.23 15.23 -2.08
C TYR A 16 -2.30 15.03 -3.17
N ASN A 17 -3.45 15.65 -3.02
CA ASN A 17 -4.55 15.52 -3.98
C ASN A 17 -4.18 16.04 -5.36
N GLU A 18 -3.54 17.21 -5.43
CA GLU A 18 -3.06 17.78 -6.68
C GLU A 18 -2.01 16.90 -7.35
N LEU A 19 -1.07 16.37 -6.57
CA LEU A 19 -0.01 15.50 -7.07
C LEU A 19 -0.57 14.23 -7.72
N VAL A 20 -1.52 13.57 -7.05
CA VAL A 20 -2.15 12.35 -7.57
C VAL A 20 -2.78 12.59 -8.95
N VAL A 21 -3.48 13.70 -9.11
CA VAL A 21 -4.14 14.03 -10.38
C VAL A 21 -3.13 14.47 -11.45
N ARG A 22 -2.23 15.38 -11.10
CA ARG A 22 -1.28 15.97 -12.06
C ARG A 22 -0.20 15.00 -12.52
N ALA A 23 0.19 14.05 -11.70
CA ALA A 23 1.15 13.01 -12.07
C ALA A 23 0.52 11.85 -12.85
N ASP A 24 -0.72 11.98 -13.28
CA ASP A 24 -1.49 10.96 -14.01
C ASP A 24 -1.62 9.62 -13.26
N LEU A 25 -1.77 9.68 -11.94
CA LEU A 25 -1.90 8.48 -11.11
C LEU A 25 -3.35 8.03 -10.98
N ALA A 26 -4.24 8.93 -10.62
CA ALA A 26 -5.66 8.65 -10.45
C ALA A 26 -6.50 9.93 -10.55
N GLU A 27 -7.80 9.75 -10.72
CA GLU A 27 -8.79 10.82 -10.69
C GLU A 27 -10.12 10.32 -10.12
N GLN A 28 -10.98 11.22 -9.72
CA GLN A 28 -12.32 10.88 -9.26
C GLN A 28 -13.15 10.35 -10.42
N SER A 29 -13.92 9.28 -10.16
CA SER A 29 -14.87 8.76 -11.13
C SER A 29 -16.25 9.43 -10.99
N ALA A 30 -17.19 9.04 -11.86
CA ALA A 30 -18.59 9.43 -11.73
C ALA A 30 -19.26 8.86 -10.47
N VAL A 31 -18.67 7.83 -9.87
CA VAL A 31 -19.17 7.22 -8.64
C VAL A 31 -18.39 7.78 -7.45
N ARG A 32 -19.09 8.47 -6.56
CA ARG A 32 -18.47 9.09 -5.39
C ARG A 32 -17.71 8.07 -4.56
N GLY A 33 -16.44 8.38 -4.27
CA GLY A 33 -15.57 7.54 -3.46
C GLY A 33 -14.87 6.42 -4.21
N CYS A 34 -15.17 6.27 -5.50
CA CYS A 34 -14.50 5.31 -6.38
C CYS A 34 -13.62 6.07 -7.37
N MET A 35 -12.33 5.78 -7.39
CA MET A 35 -11.37 6.45 -8.27
C MET A 35 -11.14 5.66 -9.55
N VAL A 36 -10.76 6.39 -10.60
CA VAL A 36 -10.13 5.81 -11.79
C VAL A 36 -8.62 5.81 -11.53
N ILE A 37 -7.98 4.65 -11.56
CA ILE A 37 -6.52 4.57 -11.55
C ILE A 37 -6.08 4.68 -13.00
N LYS A 38 -5.34 5.76 -13.33
CA LYS A 38 -4.90 6.05 -14.70
C LYS A 38 -3.74 5.13 -15.09
N PRO A 39 -3.44 5.00 -16.40
CA PRO A 39 -2.41 4.05 -16.87
C PRO A 39 -1.06 4.18 -16.18
N TYR A 40 -0.58 5.38 -15.92
CA TYR A 40 0.71 5.56 -15.24
C TYR A 40 0.66 5.11 -13.77
N GLY A 41 -0.39 5.46 -13.05
CA GLY A 41 -0.62 4.98 -11.68
C GLY A 41 -0.79 3.45 -11.63
N TYR A 42 -1.54 2.90 -12.58
CA TYR A 42 -1.75 1.46 -12.66
C TYR A 42 -0.45 0.69 -12.97
N ALA A 43 0.42 1.26 -13.80
CA ALA A 43 1.74 0.67 -14.08
C ALA A 43 2.61 0.55 -12.81
N ILE A 44 2.52 1.49 -11.87
CA ILE A 44 3.20 1.39 -10.57
C ILE A 44 2.57 0.25 -9.74
N TRP A 45 1.24 0.18 -9.70
CA TRP A 45 0.53 -0.90 -9.00
C TRP A 45 0.86 -2.27 -9.59
N GLU A 46 0.94 -2.41 -10.90
CA GLU A 46 1.35 -3.67 -11.56
C GLU A 46 2.74 -4.11 -11.12
N LYS A 47 3.69 -3.19 -10.95
CA LYS A 47 5.01 -3.52 -10.42
C LYS A 47 4.96 -3.99 -8.97
N MET A 48 4.16 -3.35 -8.12
CA MET A 48 3.92 -3.81 -6.75
C MET A 48 3.29 -5.20 -6.74
N GLN A 49 2.25 -5.40 -7.54
CA GLN A 49 1.55 -6.67 -7.66
C GLN A 49 2.47 -7.79 -8.13
N HIS A 50 3.23 -7.55 -9.18
CA HIS A 50 4.16 -8.54 -9.73
C HIS A 50 5.20 -8.97 -8.71
N GLN A 51 5.80 -8.01 -8.01
CA GLN A 51 6.83 -8.30 -7.00
C GLN A 51 6.26 -9.05 -5.79
N LEU A 52 5.13 -8.58 -5.25
CA LEU A 52 4.47 -9.26 -4.13
C LEU A 52 4.02 -10.67 -4.50
N ASP A 53 3.43 -10.85 -5.69
CA ASP A 53 3.00 -12.15 -6.18
C ASP A 53 4.16 -13.15 -6.30
N SER A 54 5.30 -12.68 -6.79
CA SER A 54 6.55 -13.44 -6.83
C SER A 54 6.99 -13.88 -5.42
N MET A 55 6.92 -13.00 -4.44
CA MET A 55 7.29 -13.29 -3.05
C MET A 55 6.32 -14.27 -2.40
N PHE A 56 5.03 -14.18 -2.67
CA PHE A 56 4.02 -15.16 -2.20
C PHE A 56 4.27 -16.53 -2.79
N LYS A 57 4.55 -16.62 -4.07
CA LYS A 57 4.87 -17.90 -4.74
C LYS A 57 6.16 -18.51 -4.21
N ALA A 58 7.16 -17.69 -3.90
CA ALA A 58 8.40 -18.15 -3.28
C ALA A 58 8.20 -18.79 -1.89
N THR A 59 7.13 -18.43 -1.18
CA THR A 59 6.74 -19.01 0.10
C THR A 59 5.70 -20.15 -0.02
N GLY A 60 5.43 -20.60 -1.26
CA GLY A 60 4.55 -21.75 -1.52
C GLY A 60 3.07 -21.42 -1.70
N HIS A 61 2.73 -20.13 -1.74
CA HIS A 61 1.34 -19.71 -1.93
C HIS A 61 0.94 -19.74 -3.40
N VAL A 62 -0.34 -19.99 -3.65
CA VAL A 62 -0.95 -20.04 -4.99
C VAL A 62 -2.14 -19.11 -5.05
N ASN A 63 -2.45 -18.63 -6.26
CA ASN A 63 -3.58 -17.73 -6.48
C ASN A 63 -4.84 -18.52 -6.78
N ALA A 64 -5.95 -18.02 -6.24
CA ALA A 64 -7.30 -18.48 -6.55
C ALA A 64 -8.21 -17.27 -6.79
N TYR A 65 -9.44 -17.51 -7.20
CA TYR A 65 -10.46 -16.47 -7.33
C TYR A 65 -11.76 -16.93 -6.67
N PHE A 66 -12.32 -16.08 -5.81
CA PHE A 66 -13.58 -16.31 -5.11
C PHE A 66 -14.61 -15.26 -5.55
N PRO A 67 -15.92 -15.58 -5.49
CA PRO A 67 -16.96 -14.69 -5.99
C PRO A 67 -16.99 -13.31 -5.34
N LEU A 68 -17.35 -12.31 -6.14
CA LEU A 68 -17.59 -10.94 -5.69
C LEU A 68 -18.74 -10.85 -4.70
N PHE A 69 -19.81 -11.63 -4.92
CA PHE A 69 -21.02 -11.56 -4.12
C PHE A 69 -21.01 -12.60 -3.00
N ILE A 70 -21.43 -12.15 -1.83
CA ILE A 70 -21.55 -12.99 -0.63
C ILE A 70 -23.03 -13.00 -0.21
N PRO A 71 -23.65 -14.17 0.02
CA PRO A 71 -24.99 -14.23 0.59
C PRO A 71 -25.03 -13.49 1.94
N LYS A 72 -26.03 -12.66 2.15
CA LYS A 72 -26.16 -11.88 3.40
C LYS A 72 -26.12 -12.76 4.66
N SER A 73 -26.70 -13.96 4.58
CA SER A 73 -26.70 -14.92 5.68
C SER A 73 -25.31 -15.38 6.12
N PHE A 74 -24.31 -15.33 5.23
CA PHE A 74 -22.94 -15.73 5.59
C PHE A 74 -22.28 -14.76 6.55
N LEU A 75 -22.53 -13.46 6.42
CA LEU A 75 -22.00 -12.47 7.33
C LEU A 75 -22.50 -12.64 8.76
N SER A 76 -23.71 -13.20 8.92
CA SER A 76 -24.32 -13.41 10.24
C SER A 76 -23.76 -14.60 11.01
N ARG A 77 -22.92 -15.45 10.39
CA ARG A 77 -22.37 -16.65 11.03
C ARG A 77 -21.23 -16.39 12.00
N GLU A 78 -20.50 -15.29 11.81
CA GLU A 78 -19.43 -14.88 12.69
C GLU A 78 -19.74 -13.46 13.23
N ALA A 79 -20.11 -13.39 14.52
CA ALA A 79 -20.69 -12.17 15.13
C ALA A 79 -19.73 -10.97 15.15
N GLU A 80 -18.47 -11.18 15.48
CA GLU A 80 -17.46 -10.11 15.51
C GLU A 80 -17.20 -9.55 14.10
N HIS A 81 -17.24 -10.41 13.10
CA HIS A 81 -17.10 -10.02 11.70
C HIS A 81 -18.24 -9.11 11.24
N VAL A 82 -19.47 -9.44 11.66
CA VAL A 82 -20.66 -8.61 11.39
C VAL A 82 -20.50 -7.22 11.99
N GLU A 83 -20.09 -7.12 13.24
CA GLU A 83 -19.91 -5.82 13.91
C GLU A 83 -18.88 -4.95 13.18
N GLY A 84 -17.82 -5.56 12.64
CA GLY A 84 -16.79 -4.85 11.90
C GLY A 84 -17.23 -4.30 10.54
N PHE A 85 -18.07 -5.03 9.81
CA PHE A 85 -18.35 -4.74 8.39
C PHE A 85 -19.81 -4.37 8.07
N ALA A 86 -20.77 -4.66 8.92
CA ALA A 86 -22.19 -4.45 8.63
C ALA A 86 -22.57 -3.02 8.26
N LYS A 87 -21.86 -2.04 8.77
CA LYS A 87 -22.13 -0.60 8.55
C LYS A 87 -21.60 -0.07 7.22
N GLU A 88 -20.75 -0.81 6.54
CA GLU A 88 -20.00 -0.35 5.37
C GLU A 88 -20.20 -1.27 4.14
N CYS A 89 -21.30 -1.99 4.08
CA CYS A 89 -21.59 -2.92 3.00
C CYS A 89 -22.42 -2.27 1.88
N ALA A 90 -22.07 -2.60 0.64
CA ALA A 90 -22.95 -2.41 -0.51
C ALA A 90 -23.80 -3.67 -0.68
N VAL A 91 -25.13 -3.48 -0.79
CA VAL A 91 -26.11 -4.58 -0.84
C VAL A 91 -26.79 -4.60 -2.20
N VAL A 92 -26.81 -5.77 -2.83
CA VAL A 92 -27.51 -6.02 -4.09
C VAL A 92 -28.85 -6.68 -3.79
N THR A 93 -29.91 -6.02 -4.21
CA THR A 93 -31.29 -6.42 -3.91
C THR A 93 -32.06 -6.95 -5.12
N HIS A 94 -31.66 -6.56 -6.33
CA HIS A 94 -32.32 -6.91 -7.60
C HIS A 94 -31.29 -7.26 -8.67
N HIS A 95 -31.72 -8.06 -9.66
CA HIS A 95 -30.84 -8.57 -10.71
C HIS A 95 -31.19 -8.08 -12.12
N ARG A 96 -32.18 -7.17 -12.28
CA ARG A 96 -32.60 -6.72 -13.61
C ARG A 96 -33.12 -5.29 -13.58
N LEU A 97 -32.93 -4.58 -14.68
CA LEU A 97 -33.57 -3.30 -14.99
C LEU A 97 -34.70 -3.52 -16.00
N MET A 98 -35.65 -2.60 -16.03
CA MET A 98 -36.71 -2.53 -17.02
C MET A 98 -36.82 -1.10 -17.55
N ASN A 99 -37.49 -0.91 -18.71
CA ASN A 99 -37.81 0.42 -19.19
C ASN A 99 -38.74 1.13 -18.20
N ASP A 100 -38.50 2.42 -17.96
CA ASP A 100 -39.36 3.22 -17.12
C ASP A 100 -40.74 3.40 -17.78
N PRO A 101 -41.85 2.90 -17.18
CA PRO A 101 -43.19 3.05 -17.77
C PRO A 101 -43.69 4.50 -17.80
N ASN A 102 -43.05 5.39 -17.04
CA ASN A 102 -43.45 6.80 -16.92
C ASN A 102 -42.50 7.79 -17.58
N GLY A 103 -41.43 7.32 -18.25
CA GLY A 103 -40.42 8.20 -18.83
C GLY A 103 -39.44 7.51 -19.78
N ASN A 104 -38.39 8.26 -20.10
CA ASN A 104 -37.26 7.74 -20.90
C ASN A 104 -36.15 7.26 -19.96
N GLY A 105 -35.76 6.02 -20.06
CA GLY A 105 -34.67 5.47 -19.26
C GLY A 105 -34.99 4.11 -18.69
N VAL A 106 -34.24 3.73 -17.66
CA VAL A 106 -34.37 2.44 -16.98
C VAL A 106 -34.61 2.60 -15.48
N VAL A 107 -35.39 1.69 -14.92
CA VAL A 107 -35.66 1.57 -13.48
C VAL A 107 -35.40 0.15 -13.04
N VAL A 108 -35.23 -0.04 -11.74
CA VAL A 108 -35.12 -1.38 -11.15
C VAL A 108 -36.44 -2.13 -11.39
N ASP A 109 -36.37 -3.34 -11.93
CA ASP A 109 -37.54 -4.21 -12.10
C ASP A 109 -37.97 -4.79 -10.75
N PRO A 110 -39.15 -4.42 -10.20
CA PRO A 110 -39.62 -4.96 -8.92
C PRO A 110 -39.79 -6.48 -8.91
N ALA A 111 -40.04 -7.08 -10.09
CA ALA A 111 -40.22 -8.54 -10.22
C ALA A 111 -38.87 -9.30 -10.16
N ALA A 112 -37.76 -8.58 -10.27
CA ALA A 112 -36.41 -9.15 -10.24
C ALA A 112 -35.73 -9.06 -8.86
N LYS A 113 -36.51 -8.88 -7.79
CA LYS A 113 -35.99 -8.90 -6.43
C LYS A 113 -35.40 -10.25 -6.10
N LEU A 114 -34.18 -10.23 -5.51
CA LEU A 114 -33.51 -11.44 -5.04
C LEU A 114 -34.27 -12.05 -3.85
N GLU A 115 -34.32 -13.38 -3.78
CA GLU A 115 -34.86 -14.08 -2.60
C GLU A 115 -34.02 -13.79 -1.34
N GLU A 116 -32.68 -13.77 -1.49
CA GLU A 116 -31.73 -13.34 -0.48
C GLU A 116 -30.86 -12.24 -1.07
N GLU A 117 -30.69 -11.13 -0.33
CA GLU A 117 -29.79 -10.07 -0.74
C GLU A 117 -28.33 -10.55 -0.74
N LEU A 118 -27.56 -10.00 -1.66
CA LEU A 118 -26.14 -10.26 -1.79
C LEU A 118 -25.33 -9.05 -1.31
N ILE A 119 -24.20 -9.34 -0.68
CA ILE A 119 -23.25 -8.31 -0.27
C ILE A 119 -22.13 -8.27 -1.30
N VAL A 120 -21.77 -7.08 -1.75
CA VAL A 120 -20.50 -6.90 -2.48
C VAL A 120 -19.39 -7.02 -1.45
N ARG A 121 -18.48 -7.96 -1.64
CA ARG A 121 -17.46 -8.33 -0.63
C ARG A 121 -16.71 -7.12 -0.05
N PRO A 122 -16.79 -6.91 1.27
CA PRO A 122 -15.92 -5.96 1.96
C PRO A 122 -14.58 -6.62 2.35
N THR A 123 -14.58 -7.92 2.46
CA THR A 123 -13.51 -8.89 2.64
C THR A 123 -14.08 -10.28 2.37
N SER A 124 -13.27 -11.30 2.19
CA SER A 124 -13.74 -12.57 1.62
C SER A 124 -13.72 -13.76 2.57
N GLU A 125 -13.45 -13.58 3.87
CA GLU A 125 -13.34 -14.68 4.83
C GLU A 125 -14.56 -15.61 4.77
N THR A 126 -15.77 -15.06 4.79
CA THR A 126 -16.99 -15.87 4.89
C THR A 126 -17.24 -16.72 3.64
N ILE A 127 -17.07 -16.15 2.44
CA ILE A 127 -17.23 -16.91 1.19
C ILE A 127 -16.11 -17.93 1.01
N ILE A 128 -14.89 -17.60 1.41
CA ILE A 128 -13.74 -18.49 1.32
C ILE A 128 -13.90 -19.67 2.28
N TRP A 129 -14.29 -19.42 3.52
CA TRP A 129 -14.47 -20.49 4.52
C TRP A 129 -15.63 -21.43 4.16
N SER A 130 -16.70 -20.92 3.56
CA SER A 130 -17.76 -21.78 3.00
C SER A 130 -17.25 -22.71 1.90
N THR A 131 -16.25 -22.25 1.12
CA THR A 131 -15.60 -23.03 0.07
C THR A 131 -14.60 -24.02 0.66
N TYR A 132 -13.78 -23.62 1.61
CA TYR A 132 -12.80 -24.49 2.27
C TYR A 132 -13.44 -25.68 2.98
N LYS A 133 -14.67 -25.54 3.45
CA LYS A 133 -15.46 -26.68 3.95
C LYS A 133 -15.51 -27.85 2.95
N ASN A 134 -15.56 -27.53 1.67
CA ASN A 134 -15.61 -28.55 0.61
C ASN A 134 -14.22 -29.09 0.26
N TRP A 135 -13.17 -28.29 0.42
CA TRP A 135 -11.81 -28.66 0.03
C TRP A 135 -11.07 -29.44 1.11
N ILE A 136 -11.40 -29.22 2.38
CA ILE A 136 -10.71 -29.81 3.53
C ILE A 136 -11.52 -30.97 4.08
N LYS A 137 -10.94 -32.16 4.09
CA LYS A 137 -11.54 -33.41 4.64
C LYS A 137 -10.58 -34.12 5.59
N SER A 138 -9.28 -34.11 5.28
CA SER A 138 -8.25 -34.78 6.08
C SER A 138 -7.00 -33.94 6.20
N TYR A 139 -6.09 -34.35 7.11
CA TYR A 139 -4.81 -33.69 7.28
C TYR A 139 -3.96 -33.62 6.00
N ARG A 140 -4.26 -34.48 5.00
CA ARG A 140 -3.57 -34.47 3.71
C ARG A 140 -3.95 -33.27 2.83
N ASP A 141 -5.07 -32.63 3.12
CA ASP A 141 -5.53 -31.44 2.40
C ASP A 141 -4.92 -30.13 2.95
N LEU A 142 -4.13 -30.25 4.02
CA LEU A 142 -3.52 -29.12 4.72
C LEU A 142 -1.99 -29.07 4.53
N PRO A 143 -1.36 -27.88 4.52
CA PRO A 143 -2.01 -26.57 4.59
C PRO A 143 -2.66 -26.15 3.27
N ILE A 144 -3.67 -25.28 3.32
CA ILE A 144 -4.12 -24.49 2.18
C ILE A 144 -3.44 -23.14 2.25
N LEU A 145 -2.71 -22.76 1.20
CA LEU A 145 -1.96 -21.53 1.10
C LEU A 145 -2.44 -20.75 -0.13
N CYS A 146 -3.59 -20.09 -0.01
CA CYS A 146 -4.20 -19.36 -1.11
C CYS A 146 -4.11 -17.85 -0.92
N ASN A 147 -3.94 -17.16 -2.05
CA ASN A 147 -4.05 -15.72 -2.20
C ASN A 147 -5.03 -15.40 -3.32
N GLN A 148 -5.71 -14.25 -3.22
CA GLN A 148 -6.48 -13.72 -4.34
C GLN A 148 -6.15 -12.25 -4.56
N TRP A 149 -5.97 -11.86 -5.81
CA TRP A 149 -5.93 -10.48 -6.26
C TRP A 149 -7.34 -10.08 -6.67
N ALA A 150 -7.89 -9.05 -6.06
CA ALA A 150 -9.28 -8.69 -6.23
C ALA A 150 -9.57 -7.24 -5.85
N ASN A 151 -10.78 -6.80 -6.09
CA ASN A 151 -11.36 -5.60 -5.53
C ASN A 151 -12.22 -5.93 -4.32
N VAL A 152 -12.43 -4.95 -3.47
CA VAL A 152 -13.43 -4.99 -2.40
C VAL A 152 -14.16 -3.64 -2.33
N VAL A 153 -15.34 -3.64 -1.71
CA VAL A 153 -16.14 -2.45 -1.49
C VAL A 153 -16.43 -2.28 0.00
N ARG A 154 -15.97 -1.17 0.55
CA ARG A 154 -16.26 -0.72 1.90
C ARG A 154 -16.85 0.69 1.79
N TRP A 155 -18.12 0.87 2.05
CA TRP A 155 -18.85 2.10 1.77
C TRP A 155 -18.35 3.25 2.65
N GLU A 156 -17.28 3.89 2.20
CA GLU A 156 -16.58 4.95 2.93
C GLU A 156 -17.18 6.32 2.60
N MET A 157 -17.45 7.10 3.63
CA MET A 157 -18.04 8.43 3.49
C MET A 157 -17.00 9.55 3.34
N ARG A 158 -15.81 9.35 3.88
CA ARG A 158 -14.71 10.31 3.85
C ARG A 158 -13.55 9.74 3.02
N THR A 159 -13.63 9.97 1.72
CA THR A 159 -12.70 9.37 0.78
C THR A 159 -11.47 10.23 0.49
N ARG A 160 -10.34 9.57 0.20
CA ARG A 160 -9.10 10.17 -0.26
C ARG A 160 -8.40 9.18 -1.17
N MET A 161 -8.08 9.60 -2.39
CA MET A 161 -7.51 8.72 -3.42
C MET A 161 -6.33 7.88 -2.88
N PHE A 162 -6.34 6.58 -3.18
CA PHE A 162 -5.47 5.53 -2.70
C PHE A 162 -5.56 5.21 -1.21
N LEU A 163 -5.67 6.19 -0.34
CA LEU A 163 -5.61 6.00 1.11
C LEU A 163 -6.90 5.45 1.70
N ARG A 164 -8.03 5.96 1.23
CA ARG A 164 -9.35 5.59 1.73
C ARG A 164 -10.40 5.83 0.63
N THR A 165 -10.80 4.75 -0.03
CA THR A 165 -11.78 4.79 -1.11
C THR A 165 -12.88 3.75 -0.88
N ALA A 166 -14.05 3.96 -1.45
CA ALA A 166 -15.17 3.03 -1.30
C ALA A 166 -14.90 1.69 -2.00
N GLU A 167 -14.26 1.74 -3.15
CA GLU A 167 -13.73 0.58 -3.84
C GLU A 167 -12.20 0.69 -3.93
N PHE A 168 -11.49 -0.42 -3.72
CA PHE A 168 -10.04 -0.47 -3.90
C PHE A 168 -9.58 -1.85 -4.37
N LEU A 169 -8.40 -1.89 -4.95
CA LEU A 169 -7.72 -3.12 -5.31
C LEU A 169 -6.83 -3.56 -4.17
N TRP A 170 -6.73 -4.85 -3.98
CA TRP A 170 -5.87 -5.44 -2.97
C TRP A 170 -5.49 -6.89 -3.31
N GLN A 171 -4.70 -7.49 -2.45
CA GLN A 171 -4.61 -8.93 -2.33
C GLN A 171 -5.08 -9.34 -0.94
N GLU A 172 -5.62 -10.53 -0.84
CA GLU A 172 -5.98 -11.15 0.42
C GLU A 172 -5.50 -12.60 0.41
N GLY A 173 -4.66 -12.91 1.38
CA GLY A 173 -4.24 -14.29 1.63
C GLY A 173 -5.15 -14.93 2.65
N HIS A 174 -5.50 -16.18 2.43
CA HIS A 174 -6.33 -16.96 3.33
C HIS A 174 -5.78 -18.37 3.43
N THR A 175 -5.28 -18.72 4.61
CA THR A 175 -4.60 -20.01 4.81
C THR A 175 -5.26 -20.84 5.90
N ALA A 176 -5.18 -22.16 5.75
CA ALA A 176 -5.72 -23.13 6.70
C ALA A 176 -4.64 -24.13 7.09
N HIS A 177 -4.54 -24.39 8.38
CA HIS A 177 -3.47 -25.19 8.99
C HIS A 177 -4.00 -26.22 9.97
N ALA A 178 -3.25 -27.31 10.15
CA ALA A 178 -3.59 -28.37 11.11
C ALA A 178 -3.35 -27.95 12.57
N THR A 179 -2.40 -27.06 12.84
CA THR A 179 -2.03 -26.68 14.20
C THR A 179 -2.01 -25.17 14.38
N ARG A 180 -2.16 -24.77 15.64
CA ARG A 180 -2.06 -23.35 16.04
C ARG A 180 -0.69 -22.77 15.71
N GLU A 181 0.36 -23.53 16.00
CA GLU A 181 1.75 -23.12 15.80
C GLU A 181 2.05 -22.84 14.33
N GLU A 182 1.56 -23.70 13.43
CA GLU A 182 1.70 -23.50 11.99
C GLU A 182 1.00 -22.22 11.52
N ALA A 183 -0.19 -21.94 12.01
CA ALA A 183 -0.95 -20.74 11.65
C ALA A 183 -0.29 -19.46 12.19
N GLU A 184 0.19 -19.49 13.43
CA GLU A 184 0.92 -18.34 14.02
C GLU A 184 2.23 -18.07 13.26
N GLU A 185 2.97 -19.10 12.88
CA GLU A 185 4.19 -18.99 12.06
C GLU A 185 3.85 -18.40 10.68
N GLU A 186 2.78 -18.85 10.05
CA GLU A 186 2.31 -18.32 8.75
C GLU A 186 1.98 -16.83 8.85
N ALA A 187 1.21 -16.42 9.86
CA ALA A 187 0.87 -15.02 10.06
C ALA A 187 2.11 -14.15 10.20
N ARG A 188 3.10 -14.61 10.97
CA ARG A 188 4.39 -13.93 11.14
C ARG A 188 5.20 -13.87 9.86
N LYS A 189 5.31 -14.98 9.15
CA LYS A 189 6.01 -15.09 7.86
C LYS A 189 5.48 -14.09 6.84
N MET A 190 4.16 -13.99 6.69
CA MET A 190 3.57 -13.11 5.70
C MET A 190 3.68 -11.64 6.08
N LEU A 191 3.69 -11.31 7.36
CA LEU A 191 4.03 -9.96 7.78
C LEU A 191 5.47 -9.61 7.43
N ASP A 192 6.42 -10.52 7.61
CA ASP A 192 7.81 -10.31 7.24
C ASP A 192 7.97 -10.12 5.72
N VAL A 193 7.21 -10.86 4.90
CA VAL A 193 7.15 -10.64 3.44
C VAL A 193 6.70 -9.22 3.12
N TYR A 194 5.66 -8.72 3.78
CA TYR A 194 5.19 -7.35 3.61
C TYR A 194 6.25 -6.31 4.03
N GLY A 195 6.88 -6.54 5.17
CA GLY A 195 7.96 -5.68 5.65
C GLY A 195 9.13 -5.62 4.67
N ASP A 196 9.57 -6.77 4.16
CA ASP A 196 10.64 -6.86 3.18
C ASP A 196 10.29 -6.14 1.87
N PHE A 197 9.05 -6.32 1.39
CA PHE A 197 8.58 -5.61 0.20
C PHE A 197 8.57 -4.09 0.42
N VAL A 198 7.96 -3.63 1.48
CA VAL A 198 7.81 -2.19 1.75
C VAL A 198 9.17 -1.52 1.95
N GLU A 199 10.09 -2.16 2.67
CA GLU A 199 11.42 -1.60 2.91
C GLU A 199 12.34 -1.67 1.67
N ASN A 200 12.36 -2.80 0.96
CA ASN A 200 13.31 -3.02 -0.13
C ASN A 200 12.85 -2.47 -1.48
N TYR A 201 11.54 -2.51 -1.77
CA TYR A 201 10.99 -2.06 -3.05
C TYR A 201 10.37 -0.68 -2.99
N MET A 202 9.60 -0.38 -1.96
CA MET A 202 9.04 0.95 -1.76
C MET A 202 10.03 1.92 -1.10
N ALA A 203 11.13 1.43 -0.54
CA ALA A 203 12.10 2.22 0.23
C ALA A 203 11.45 2.96 1.42
N VAL A 204 10.49 2.32 2.09
CA VAL A 204 9.75 2.88 3.23
C VAL A 204 10.07 2.07 4.48
N PRO A 205 10.71 2.66 5.50
CA PRO A 205 10.97 1.98 6.76
C PRO A 205 9.67 1.74 7.53
N VAL A 206 9.55 0.56 8.16
CA VAL A 206 8.36 0.18 8.93
C VAL A 206 8.71 -0.33 10.31
N ILE A 207 7.76 -0.21 11.24
CA ILE A 207 7.81 -0.86 12.55
C ILE A 207 6.89 -2.08 12.49
N LYS A 208 7.40 -3.24 12.90
CA LYS A 208 6.65 -4.49 12.99
C LYS A 208 6.19 -4.73 14.42
N GLY A 209 4.95 -5.17 14.60
CA GLY A 209 4.44 -5.50 15.91
C GLY A 209 3.02 -5.99 15.93
N HIS A 210 2.45 -6.04 17.13
CA HIS A 210 1.06 -6.41 17.36
C HIS A 210 0.18 -5.17 17.44
N LYS A 211 -1.06 -5.31 16.98
CA LYS A 211 -2.13 -4.36 17.31
C LYS A 211 -2.65 -4.62 18.72
N SER A 212 -3.07 -3.56 19.38
CA SER A 212 -3.81 -3.69 20.64
C SER A 212 -5.15 -4.41 20.42
N PRO A 213 -5.77 -4.97 21.47
CA PRO A 213 -7.09 -5.60 21.34
C PRO A 213 -8.15 -4.72 20.68
N ASN A 214 -8.16 -3.41 20.96
CA ASN A 214 -9.11 -2.47 20.37
C ASN A 214 -8.89 -2.19 18.87
N GLU A 215 -7.68 -2.40 18.39
CA GLU A 215 -7.29 -2.12 17.01
C GLU A 215 -7.15 -3.40 16.14
N ARG A 216 -7.49 -4.56 16.69
CA ARG A 216 -7.45 -5.84 15.97
C ARG A 216 -8.51 -5.90 14.87
N PHE A 217 -8.23 -6.71 13.85
CA PHE A 217 -9.20 -7.08 12.83
C PHE A 217 -10.36 -7.88 13.46
N ALA A 218 -11.58 -7.58 13.03
CA ALA A 218 -12.79 -8.23 13.52
C ALA A 218 -12.78 -9.74 13.25
N GLY A 219 -12.79 -10.55 14.28
CA GLY A 219 -12.71 -12.01 14.22
C GLY A 219 -11.30 -12.58 14.41
N ALA A 220 -10.27 -11.75 14.58
CA ALA A 220 -8.90 -12.20 14.83
C ALA A 220 -8.59 -12.35 16.32
N LEU A 221 -7.80 -13.38 16.65
CA LEU A 221 -7.22 -13.53 18.00
C LEU A 221 -5.99 -12.65 18.16
N ASP A 222 -5.25 -12.41 17.09
CA ASP A 222 -4.11 -11.50 17.06
C ASP A 222 -3.99 -10.86 15.69
N THR A 223 -3.57 -9.60 15.66
CA THR A 223 -3.29 -8.87 14.42
C THR A 223 -1.88 -8.33 14.46
N LEU A 224 -1.07 -8.74 13.50
CA LEU A 224 0.26 -8.23 13.26
C LEU A 224 0.20 -7.11 12.24
N CYS A 225 1.07 -6.11 12.37
CA CYS A 225 1.06 -4.96 11.47
C CYS A 225 2.46 -4.46 11.15
N ILE A 226 2.55 -3.76 10.04
CA ILE A 226 3.66 -2.87 9.70
C ILE A 226 3.13 -1.44 9.66
N GLU A 227 3.77 -0.55 10.39
CA GLU A 227 3.42 0.86 10.49
C GLU A 227 4.52 1.73 9.90
N ALA A 228 4.14 2.65 9.02
CA ALA A 228 5.03 3.63 8.40
C ALA A 228 4.72 5.05 8.90
N MET A 229 5.69 5.95 8.77
CA MET A 229 5.52 7.38 9.04
C MET A 229 5.52 8.17 7.74
N MET A 230 4.49 8.99 7.54
CA MET A 230 4.39 9.89 6.40
C MET A 230 5.11 11.22 6.70
N GLN A 231 5.33 12.06 5.68
CA GLN A 231 6.12 13.29 5.82
C GLN A 231 5.51 14.35 6.76
N ASP A 232 4.22 14.25 7.04
CA ASP A 232 3.55 15.09 8.05
C ASP A 232 3.64 14.53 9.47
N GLY A 233 4.39 13.44 9.66
CA GLY A 233 4.57 12.76 10.93
C GLY A 233 3.43 11.87 11.37
N LYS A 234 2.36 11.74 10.56
CA LYS A 234 1.28 10.80 10.86
C LYS A 234 1.64 9.37 10.49
N ALA A 235 1.08 8.43 11.25
CA ALA A 235 1.24 7.00 10.98
C ALA A 235 0.33 6.54 9.84
N LEU A 236 0.80 5.54 9.10
CA LEU A 236 0.02 4.83 8.10
C LEU A 236 0.23 3.33 8.28
N GLN A 237 -0.88 2.60 8.46
CA GLN A 237 -0.86 1.15 8.46
C GLN A 237 -0.63 0.64 7.04
N ALA A 238 0.55 0.08 6.82
CA ALA A 238 0.98 -0.34 5.48
C ALA A 238 0.61 -1.79 5.14
N GLY A 239 0.36 -2.62 6.14
CA GLY A 239 -0.09 -4.00 5.94
C GLY A 239 -0.41 -4.69 7.25
N THR A 240 -1.27 -5.70 7.18
CA THR A 240 -1.67 -6.51 8.32
C THR A 240 -1.67 -7.99 8.01
N SER A 241 -1.41 -8.78 9.04
CA SER A 241 -1.49 -10.24 9.00
C SER A 241 -2.18 -10.71 10.27
N HIS A 242 -3.25 -11.50 10.09
CA HIS A 242 -4.16 -11.89 11.17
C HIS A 242 -4.03 -13.36 11.49
N PHE A 243 -3.86 -13.66 12.77
CA PHE A 243 -4.09 -14.98 13.31
C PHE A 243 -5.56 -15.07 13.72
N LEU A 244 -6.35 -15.84 12.93
CA LEU A 244 -7.80 -15.93 13.12
C LEU A 244 -8.20 -17.05 14.08
N GLY A 245 -7.24 -17.87 14.54
CA GLY A 245 -7.54 -19.02 15.36
C GLY A 245 -8.46 -20.01 14.65
N GLN A 246 -9.53 -20.43 15.34
CA GLN A 246 -10.52 -21.38 14.83
C GLN A 246 -11.91 -20.73 14.63
N ASN A 247 -12.02 -19.41 14.77
CA ASN A 247 -13.32 -18.72 14.77
C ASN A 247 -14.10 -18.94 13.47
N PHE A 248 -13.49 -18.73 12.32
CA PHE A 248 -14.14 -18.98 11.02
C PHE A 248 -14.34 -20.47 10.73
N ALA A 249 -13.40 -21.33 11.14
CA ALA A 249 -13.53 -22.77 11.00
C ALA A 249 -14.75 -23.31 11.76
N LYS A 250 -14.96 -22.82 12.98
CA LYS A 250 -16.15 -23.19 13.79
C LYS A 250 -17.44 -22.64 13.20
N ALA A 251 -17.44 -21.38 12.76
CA ALA A 251 -18.61 -20.73 12.17
C ALA A 251 -19.09 -21.43 10.88
N PHE A 252 -18.16 -21.94 10.06
CA PHE A 252 -18.44 -22.61 8.79
C PHE A 252 -18.25 -24.13 8.86
N GLU A 253 -18.02 -24.69 10.04
CA GLU A 253 -17.87 -26.14 10.27
C GLU A 253 -16.76 -26.78 9.42
N VAL A 254 -15.60 -26.13 9.36
CA VAL A 254 -14.44 -26.62 8.61
C VAL A 254 -13.56 -27.48 9.50
N GLN A 255 -13.69 -28.77 9.36
CA GLN A 255 -12.99 -29.80 10.13
C GLN A 255 -12.19 -30.73 9.22
N PHE A 256 -11.16 -31.33 9.77
CA PHE A 256 -10.36 -32.35 9.10
C PHE A 256 -10.17 -33.58 9.98
N LEU A 257 -10.04 -34.75 9.36
CA LEU A 257 -9.61 -35.96 10.06
C LEU A 257 -8.09 -35.89 10.26
N ASN A 258 -7.66 -35.92 11.50
CA ASN A 258 -6.26 -36.01 11.84
C ASN A 258 -5.66 -37.40 11.62
N LYS A 259 -4.37 -37.59 11.89
CA LYS A 259 -3.68 -38.87 11.71
C LYS A 259 -4.21 -39.98 12.60
N GLN A 260 -4.97 -39.64 13.66
CA GLN A 260 -5.61 -40.57 14.58
C GLN A 260 -7.09 -40.76 14.27
N ASN A 261 -7.57 -40.35 13.08
CA ASN A 261 -8.98 -40.39 12.68
C ASN A 261 -9.95 -39.65 13.59
N GLN A 262 -9.48 -38.57 14.21
CA GLN A 262 -10.30 -37.68 15.00
C GLN A 262 -10.59 -36.39 14.24
N LEU A 263 -11.79 -35.84 14.39
CA LEU A 263 -12.17 -34.57 13.80
C LEU A 263 -11.60 -33.40 14.61
N GLU A 264 -10.94 -32.48 13.92
CA GLU A 264 -10.42 -31.26 14.49
C GLU A 264 -10.80 -30.06 13.61
N TYR A 265 -11.05 -28.90 14.23
CA TYR A 265 -11.18 -27.66 13.48
C TYR A 265 -9.81 -27.17 13.00
N VAL A 266 -9.78 -26.60 11.80
CA VAL A 266 -8.55 -26.02 11.25
C VAL A 266 -8.23 -24.68 11.92
N TRP A 267 -6.97 -24.30 11.84
CA TRP A 267 -6.45 -23.01 12.26
C TRP A 267 -6.23 -22.12 11.04
N ALA A 268 -6.57 -20.84 11.17
CA ALA A 268 -6.68 -19.92 10.05
C ALA A 268 -5.82 -18.70 10.18
N THR A 269 -5.35 -18.21 9.03
CA THR A 269 -4.78 -16.86 8.89
C THR A 269 -5.43 -16.12 7.74
N SER A 270 -5.41 -14.79 7.81
CA SER A 270 -5.61 -13.91 6.66
C SER A 270 -4.63 -12.75 6.71
N TRP A 271 -4.23 -12.27 5.54
CA TRP A 271 -3.27 -11.18 5.43
C TRP A 271 -3.51 -10.38 4.15
N GLY A 272 -3.30 -9.06 4.21
CA GLY A 272 -3.65 -8.20 3.08
C GLY A 272 -2.86 -6.89 3.03
N VAL A 273 -2.62 -6.45 1.79
CA VAL A 273 -2.20 -5.10 1.44
C VAL A 273 -3.03 -4.61 0.25
N SER A 274 -3.19 -3.30 0.14
CA SER A 274 -4.06 -2.68 -0.85
C SER A 274 -3.35 -1.58 -1.62
N THR A 275 -4.07 -0.96 -2.54
CA THR A 275 -3.64 0.27 -3.23
C THR A 275 -3.35 1.45 -2.28
N ARG A 276 -3.63 1.30 -0.97
CA ARG A 276 -3.12 2.23 0.06
C ARG A 276 -1.60 2.36 0.00
N LEU A 277 -0.88 1.31 -0.41
CA LEU A 277 0.57 1.37 -0.60
C LEU A 277 1.00 2.41 -1.63
N MET A 278 0.17 2.70 -2.63
CA MET A 278 0.39 3.82 -3.56
C MET A 278 0.42 5.16 -2.83
N GLY A 279 -0.53 5.37 -1.92
CA GLY A 279 -0.57 6.55 -1.06
C GLY A 279 0.65 6.67 -0.14
N ALA A 280 1.06 5.56 0.46
CA ALA A 280 2.26 5.49 1.29
C ALA A 280 3.52 5.86 0.50
N LEU A 281 3.67 5.34 -0.71
CA LEU A 281 4.78 5.63 -1.60
C LEU A 281 4.86 7.13 -1.93
N ILE A 282 3.75 7.73 -2.31
CA ILE A 282 3.63 9.16 -2.64
C ILE A 282 3.99 10.01 -1.42
N MET A 283 3.37 9.73 -0.28
CA MET A 283 3.53 10.51 0.95
C MET A 283 4.90 10.38 1.62
N THR A 284 5.64 9.32 1.30
CA THR A 284 6.97 9.11 1.87
C THR A 284 8.06 9.83 1.08
N HIS A 285 7.99 9.82 -0.26
CA HIS A 285 9.12 10.23 -1.10
C HIS A 285 8.90 11.49 -1.90
N SER A 286 7.66 11.84 -2.24
CA SER A 286 7.38 12.95 -3.14
C SER A 286 7.66 14.31 -2.51
N ASP A 287 7.96 15.30 -3.35
CA ASP A 287 8.37 16.64 -2.92
C ASP A 287 7.51 17.73 -3.56
N ASP A 288 7.96 18.98 -3.45
CA ASP A 288 7.25 20.13 -4.01
C ASP A 288 7.44 20.29 -5.53
N ASN A 289 8.23 19.44 -6.15
CA ASN A 289 8.40 19.33 -7.61
C ASN A 289 7.61 18.16 -8.22
N GLY A 290 6.92 17.36 -7.41
CA GLY A 290 6.06 16.28 -7.85
C GLY A 290 6.40 14.93 -7.23
N LEU A 291 6.07 13.87 -7.98
CA LEU A 291 6.30 12.50 -7.58
C LEU A 291 7.78 12.15 -7.55
N VAL A 292 8.18 11.36 -6.56
CA VAL A 292 9.51 10.74 -6.48
C VAL A 292 9.32 9.25 -6.32
N LEU A 293 9.84 8.47 -7.26
CA LEU A 293 9.67 7.02 -7.26
C LEU A 293 10.99 6.30 -6.96
N PRO A 294 10.95 5.31 -6.05
CA PRO A 294 12.06 4.36 -5.96
C PRO A 294 12.21 3.63 -7.30
N PRO A 295 13.43 3.49 -7.81
CA PRO A 295 13.67 2.86 -9.12
C PRO A 295 13.07 1.47 -9.28
N ARG A 296 13.00 0.68 -8.20
CA ARG A 296 12.43 -0.68 -8.26
C ARG A 296 10.93 -0.71 -8.56
N LEU A 297 10.22 0.40 -8.37
CA LEU A 297 8.78 0.53 -8.67
C LEU A 297 8.47 1.54 -9.77
N ALA A 298 9.48 2.18 -10.36
CA ALA A 298 9.27 3.16 -11.41
C ALA A 298 8.91 2.49 -12.74
N PRO A 299 7.80 2.89 -13.40
CA PRO A 299 7.45 2.40 -14.73
C PRO A 299 8.46 2.78 -15.82
N ILE A 300 9.07 3.95 -15.67
CA ILE A 300 10.14 4.47 -16.52
C ILE A 300 11.33 4.75 -15.62
N HIS A 301 12.48 4.15 -15.94
CA HIS A 301 13.70 4.37 -15.17
C HIS A 301 14.48 5.58 -15.67
N VAL A 302 14.54 5.75 -16.98
CA VAL A 302 15.34 6.80 -17.65
C VAL A 302 14.51 7.48 -18.70
N ALA A 303 14.40 8.79 -18.63
CA ALA A 303 13.86 9.62 -19.72
C ALA A 303 15.03 10.31 -20.43
N ILE A 304 15.12 10.17 -21.72
CA ILE A 304 16.12 10.83 -22.56
C ILE A 304 15.43 11.94 -23.34
N VAL A 305 15.91 13.17 -23.17
CA VAL A 305 15.38 14.36 -23.84
C VAL A 305 16.44 14.94 -24.76
N PRO A 306 16.20 14.88 -26.08
CA PRO A 306 17.09 15.52 -27.05
C PRO A 306 16.90 17.04 -27.03
N ILE A 307 18.00 17.76 -27.19
CA ILE A 307 17.98 19.23 -27.27
C ILE A 307 18.47 19.60 -28.69
N CYS A 308 17.54 19.99 -29.56
CA CYS A 308 17.83 20.34 -30.96
C CYS A 308 17.14 21.64 -31.39
N LYS A 309 17.62 22.22 -32.45
CA LYS A 309 17.10 23.46 -33.03
C LYS A 309 16.52 23.28 -34.45
N SER A 310 16.71 22.12 -35.03
CA SER A 310 16.23 21.80 -36.40
C SER A 310 15.93 20.31 -36.55
N ASP A 311 15.14 19.98 -37.57
CA ASP A 311 14.82 18.58 -37.89
C ASP A 311 16.07 17.77 -38.29
N GLU A 312 17.07 18.42 -38.87
CA GLU A 312 18.34 17.79 -39.21
C GLU A 312 19.11 17.40 -37.95
N GLN A 313 19.20 18.30 -36.96
CA GLN A 313 19.82 17.98 -35.69
C GLN A 313 19.04 16.87 -34.95
N GLN A 314 17.71 16.88 -35.05
CA GLN A 314 16.90 15.83 -34.46
C GLN A 314 17.22 14.45 -35.04
N ARG A 315 17.36 14.33 -36.36
CA ARG A 315 17.75 13.07 -37.01
C ARG A 315 19.13 12.59 -36.58
N GLN A 316 20.10 13.51 -36.50
CA GLN A 316 21.45 13.20 -36.03
C GLN A 316 21.43 12.71 -34.58
N LEU A 317 20.64 13.34 -33.70
CA LEU A 317 20.45 12.92 -32.30
C LEU A 317 19.75 11.57 -32.22
N ASP A 318 18.73 11.31 -33.02
CA ASP A 318 18.03 10.02 -33.05
C ASP A 318 19.01 8.88 -33.35
N GLU A 319 19.90 9.04 -34.34
CA GLU A 319 20.92 8.06 -34.66
C GLU A 319 21.97 7.90 -33.55
N HIS A 320 22.38 9.01 -32.93
CA HIS A 320 23.36 9.02 -31.85
C HIS A 320 22.83 8.41 -30.57
N ILE A 321 21.57 8.64 -30.25
CA ILE A 321 20.91 8.21 -28.99
C ILE A 321 20.47 6.73 -29.06
N ALA A 322 20.13 6.22 -30.24
CA ALA A 322 19.64 4.84 -30.39
C ALA A 322 20.55 3.77 -29.76
N PRO A 323 21.89 3.80 -29.89
CA PRO A 323 22.77 2.86 -29.19
C PRO A 323 22.73 3.01 -27.67
N ILE A 324 22.54 4.22 -27.17
CA ILE A 324 22.46 4.52 -25.74
C ILE A 324 21.21 3.89 -25.14
N VAL A 325 20.06 4.04 -25.84
CA VAL A 325 18.79 3.39 -25.45
C VAL A 325 18.98 1.87 -25.36
N LYS A 326 19.57 1.26 -26.39
CA LYS A 326 19.83 -0.20 -26.40
C LYS A 326 20.73 -0.64 -25.27
N ALA A 327 21.77 0.12 -24.96
CA ALA A 327 22.69 -0.21 -23.87
C ALA A 327 22.01 -0.14 -22.50
N LEU A 328 21.13 0.84 -22.29
CA LEU A 328 20.32 0.96 -21.07
C LEU A 328 19.29 -0.18 -20.95
N GLU A 329 18.60 -0.49 -22.04
CA GLU A 329 17.62 -1.57 -22.10
C GLU A 329 18.29 -2.95 -21.87
N ALA A 330 19.51 -3.15 -22.34
CA ALA A 330 20.29 -4.35 -22.08
C ALA A 330 20.63 -4.56 -20.60
N LYS A 331 20.60 -3.49 -19.81
CA LYS A 331 20.71 -3.53 -18.34
C LYS A 331 19.37 -3.83 -17.63
N GLY A 332 18.29 -4.02 -18.37
CA GLY A 332 16.96 -4.22 -17.82
C GLY A 332 16.23 -2.92 -17.45
N LEU A 333 16.73 -1.77 -17.88
CA LEU A 333 16.10 -0.48 -17.61
C LEU A 333 15.04 -0.15 -18.65
N VAL A 334 13.93 0.41 -18.21
CA VAL A 334 12.87 0.95 -19.09
C VAL A 334 13.23 2.37 -19.46
N VAL A 335 13.40 2.63 -20.76
CA VAL A 335 13.83 3.91 -21.28
C VAL A 335 12.70 4.58 -22.07
N LYS A 336 12.45 5.85 -21.78
CA LYS A 336 11.57 6.71 -22.55
C LYS A 336 12.43 7.73 -23.31
N TYR A 337 12.61 7.51 -24.61
CA TYR A 337 13.20 8.50 -25.50
C TYR A 337 12.12 9.42 -26.03
N ASP A 338 12.12 10.70 -25.64
CA ASP A 338 11.08 11.66 -26.00
C ASP A 338 11.57 12.65 -27.06
N ASN A 339 11.48 12.27 -28.31
CA ASN A 339 11.82 13.09 -29.46
C ASN A 339 10.61 13.77 -30.12
N ARG A 340 9.46 13.82 -29.46
CA ARG A 340 8.26 14.48 -29.99
C ARG A 340 8.51 15.95 -30.27
N PRO A 341 8.24 16.43 -31.49
CA PRO A 341 8.52 17.81 -31.87
C PRO A 341 7.54 18.84 -31.30
N GLU A 342 6.33 18.40 -30.89
CA GLU A 342 5.27 19.26 -30.38
C GLU A 342 5.60 19.85 -28.99
N TYR A 343 6.53 19.25 -28.25
CA TYR A 343 6.88 19.67 -26.92
C TYR A 343 8.32 20.17 -26.82
N LYS A 344 8.50 21.32 -26.19
CA LYS A 344 9.84 21.88 -25.95
C LYS A 344 10.61 21.07 -24.90
N PRO A 345 11.94 21.03 -24.97
CA PRO A 345 12.75 20.29 -23.97
C PRO A 345 12.44 20.66 -22.51
N CYS A 346 12.25 21.94 -22.20
CA CYS A 346 11.93 22.36 -20.84
C CYS A 346 10.59 21.78 -20.33
N TRP A 347 9.60 21.63 -21.19
CA TRP A 347 8.33 20.99 -20.84
C TRP A 347 8.55 19.50 -20.54
N LYS A 348 9.33 18.81 -21.37
CA LYS A 348 9.65 17.40 -21.20
C LYS A 348 10.38 17.14 -19.88
N PHE A 349 11.37 17.95 -19.54
CA PHE A 349 12.07 17.84 -18.27
C PHE A 349 11.15 18.02 -17.08
N THR A 350 10.26 19.00 -17.12
CA THR A 350 9.27 19.24 -16.06
C THR A 350 8.28 18.07 -15.96
N GLU A 351 7.83 17.55 -17.08
CA GLU A 351 6.88 16.42 -17.13
C GLU A 351 7.46 15.17 -16.46
N TYR A 352 8.69 14.79 -16.83
CA TYR A 352 9.32 13.60 -16.25
C TYR A 352 9.79 13.80 -14.81
N GLU A 353 10.17 15.01 -14.45
CA GLU A 353 10.43 15.37 -13.05
C GLU A 353 9.16 15.23 -12.22
N PHE A 354 8.04 15.76 -12.71
CA PHE A 354 6.75 15.69 -12.01
C PHE A 354 6.23 14.24 -11.88
N LYS A 355 6.48 13.41 -12.89
CA LYS A 355 6.14 11.97 -12.87
C LYS A 355 7.11 11.11 -12.05
N GLY A 356 8.14 11.70 -11.49
CA GLY A 356 9.06 11.00 -10.61
C GLY A 356 10.01 10.02 -11.28
N VAL A 357 10.28 10.20 -12.58
CA VAL A 357 11.26 9.37 -13.29
C VAL A 357 12.62 9.50 -12.62
N PRO A 358 13.26 8.40 -12.21
CA PRO A 358 14.47 8.46 -11.38
C PRO A 358 15.64 9.21 -12.00
N VAL A 359 15.86 9.04 -13.30
CA VAL A 359 16.97 9.66 -14.03
C VAL A 359 16.50 10.25 -15.35
N GLN A 360 16.95 11.45 -15.64
CA GLN A 360 16.81 12.04 -16.97
C GLN A 360 18.19 12.28 -17.59
N LEU A 361 18.31 12.02 -18.89
CA LEU A 361 19.48 12.34 -19.68
C LEU A 361 19.13 13.44 -20.67
N ALA A 362 19.87 14.53 -20.66
CA ALA A 362 19.78 15.60 -21.66
C ALA A 362 20.95 15.47 -22.63
N ILE A 363 20.67 15.39 -23.92
CA ILE A 363 21.70 15.24 -24.96
C ILE A 363 21.39 16.25 -26.08
N GLY A 364 22.33 17.15 -26.33
CA GLY A 364 22.26 18.15 -27.41
C GLY A 364 23.42 18.02 -28.38
N ALA A 365 23.49 18.95 -29.38
CA ALA A 365 24.53 18.96 -30.38
C ALA A 365 25.95 19.05 -29.79
N ARG A 366 26.14 19.85 -28.74
CA ARG A 366 27.44 19.96 -28.04
C ARG A 366 27.83 18.66 -27.35
N ASP A 367 26.84 17.95 -26.78
CA ASP A 367 27.07 16.67 -26.14
C ASP A 367 27.51 15.59 -27.16
N MET A 368 26.92 15.60 -28.37
CA MET A 368 27.38 14.73 -29.44
C MET A 368 28.84 14.98 -29.80
N GLU A 369 29.22 16.27 -29.94
CA GLU A 369 30.59 16.67 -30.30
C GLU A 369 31.59 16.31 -29.21
N ASN A 370 31.20 16.47 -27.95
CA ASN A 370 32.08 16.23 -26.77
C ASN A 370 32.01 14.82 -26.21
N GLY A 371 31.10 13.98 -26.72
CA GLY A 371 30.88 12.64 -26.17
C GLY A 371 30.37 12.64 -24.74
N THR A 372 29.49 13.58 -24.39
CA THR A 372 28.96 13.78 -23.05
C THR A 372 27.42 13.76 -23.02
N CYS A 373 26.84 13.77 -21.82
CA CYS A 373 25.44 14.02 -21.56
C CYS A 373 25.26 14.69 -20.19
N GLU A 374 24.16 15.39 -20.00
CA GLU A 374 23.77 15.85 -18.67
C GLU A 374 22.88 14.79 -18.02
N VAL A 375 23.28 14.32 -16.85
CA VAL A 375 22.53 13.36 -16.03
C VAL A 375 21.85 14.13 -14.91
N ARG A 376 20.53 13.96 -14.79
CA ARG A 376 19.70 14.56 -13.74
C ARG A 376 19.11 13.46 -12.88
N ARG A 377 19.38 13.46 -11.59
CA ARG A 377 18.75 12.52 -10.66
C ARG A 377 17.57 13.17 -9.93
N ARG A 378 16.47 12.43 -9.85
CA ARG A 378 15.21 12.95 -9.32
C ARG A 378 15.20 13.15 -7.80
N ASP A 379 15.86 12.27 -7.07
CA ASP A 379 15.81 12.25 -5.59
C ASP A 379 16.52 13.43 -4.93
N THR A 380 17.59 13.94 -5.55
CA THR A 380 18.38 15.09 -5.05
C THR A 380 18.26 16.35 -5.89
N LEU A 381 17.71 16.24 -7.10
CA LEU A 381 17.66 17.29 -8.13
C LEU A 381 19.05 17.72 -8.63
N GLU A 382 20.09 16.96 -8.33
CA GLU A 382 21.44 17.20 -8.80
C GLU A 382 21.58 16.91 -10.29
N LYS A 383 22.48 17.69 -10.92
CA LYS A 383 22.84 17.56 -12.34
C LYS A 383 24.35 17.41 -12.47
N ALA A 384 24.78 16.52 -13.36
CA ALA A 384 26.20 16.33 -13.65
C ALA A 384 26.38 16.08 -15.15
N THR A 385 27.45 16.64 -15.71
CA THR A 385 27.87 16.29 -17.09
C THR A 385 28.82 15.12 -17.03
N LEU A 386 28.46 14.03 -17.68
CA LEU A 386 29.20 12.78 -17.67
C LEU A 386 29.54 12.31 -19.09
N PRO A 387 30.65 11.54 -19.27
CA PRO A 387 30.94 10.90 -20.53
C PRO A 387 29.83 9.93 -20.97
N LEU A 388 29.53 9.87 -22.27
CA LEU A 388 28.63 8.87 -22.83
C LEU A 388 29.24 7.46 -22.80
N GLU A 389 30.57 7.36 -22.86
CA GLU A 389 31.26 6.10 -22.66
C GLU A 389 30.99 5.56 -21.26
N GLY A 390 30.45 4.35 -21.16
CA GLY A 390 30.08 3.72 -19.89
C GLY A 390 28.83 4.28 -19.22
N ILE A 391 28.05 5.10 -19.91
CA ILE A 391 26.87 5.75 -19.30
C ILE A 391 25.81 4.75 -18.84
N ALA A 392 25.62 3.65 -19.54
CA ALA A 392 24.64 2.63 -19.13
C ALA A 392 25.01 1.97 -17.79
N ASP A 393 26.28 1.67 -17.58
CA ASP A 393 26.76 1.13 -16.31
C ASP A 393 26.61 2.17 -15.19
N HIS A 394 26.95 3.41 -15.45
CA HIS A 394 26.81 4.49 -14.49
C HIS A 394 25.33 4.70 -14.06
N VAL A 395 24.42 4.75 -15.02
CA VAL A 395 22.99 4.93 -14.76
C VAL A 395 22.42 3.73 -14.01
N TYR A 396 22.85 2.51 -14.36
CA TYR A 396 22.46 1.30 -13.64
C TYR A 396 22.86 1.36 -12.16
N ASP A 397 24.10 1.72 -11.87
CA ASP A 397 24.60 1.89 -10.50
C ASP A 397 23.88 3.02 -9.77
N LEU A 398 23.54 4.08 -10.48
CA LEU A 398 22.79 5.21 -9.94
C LEU A 398 21.38 4.81 -9.48
N MET A 399 20.73 3.84 -10.13
CA MET A 399 19.43 3.31 -9.67
C MET A 399 19.53 2.73 -8.26
N GLU A 400 20.57 1.95 -7.97
CA GLU A 400 20.77 1.40 -6.63
C GLU A 400 21.09 2.50 -5.60
N ASP A 401 21.87 3.50 -5.98
CA ASP A 401 22.18 4.64 -5.11
C ASP A 401 20.90 5.44 -4.77
N ILE A 402 20.06 5.70 -5.76
CA ILE A 402 18.76 6.39 -5.55
C ILE A 402 17.86 5.57 -4.62
N GLN A 403 17.75 4.26 -4.85
CA GLN A 403 16.93 3.37 -4.01
C GLN A 403 17.37 3.43 -2.54
N LYS A 404 18.67 3.34 -2.27
CA LYS A 404 19.26 3.42 -0.93
C LYS A 404 19.10 4.80 -0.31
N ASN A 405 19.28 5.85 -1.09
CA ASN A 405 19.13 7.23 -0.62
C ASN A 405 17.70 7.53 -0.19
N LEU A 406 16.71 7.07 -0.93
CA LEU A 406 15.29 7.27 -0.57
C LEU A 406 14.94 6.56 0.74
N PHE A 407 15.41 5.33 0.93
CA PHE A 407 15.22 4.63 2.20
C PHE A 407 15.91 5.37 3.36
N LYS A 408 17.15 5.79 3.17
CA LYS A 408 17.92 6.50 4.19
C LYS A 408 17.23 7.80 4.60
N LYS A 409 16.78 8.61 3.65
CA LYS A 409 16.06 9.87 3.92
C LYS A 409 14.78 9.61 4.74
N ALA A 410 14.01 8.61 4.37
CA ALA A 410 12.79 8.25 5.10
C ALA A 410 13.09 7.73 6.51
N ALA A 411 14.13 6.92 6.67
CA ALA A 411 14.57 6.40 7.97
C ALA A 411 15.09 7.50 8.89
N ASP A 412 15.89 8.42 8.36
CA ASP A 412 16.42 9.58 9.11
C ASP A 412 15.28 10.50 9.56
N PHE A 413 14.30 10.74 8.69
CA PHE A 413 13.10 11.51 9.03
C PHE A 413 12.30 10.85 10.15
N ARG A 414 12.01 9.56 10.04
CA ARG A 414 11.31 8.82 11.08
C ARG A 414 12.05 8.88 12.42
N ALA A 415 13.37 8.70 12.42
CA ALA A 415 14.18 8.79 13.62
C ALA A 415 14.07 10.17 14.27
N SER A 416 14.12 11.24 13.47
CA SER A 416 14.00 12.61 13.96
C SER A 416 12.64 12.94 14.57
N MET A 417 11.59 12.24 14.14
CA MET A 417 10.21 12.44 14.58
C MET A 417 9.74 11.41 15.61
N THR A 418 10.62 10.52 16.06
CA THR A 418 10.32 9.51 17.09
C THR A 418 10.85 9.97 18.42
N ARG A 419 9.98 10.05 19.43
CA ARG A 419 10.32 10.62 20.75
C ARG A 419 9.77 9.74 21.88
N LYS A 420 10.55 9.61 22.96
CA LYS A 420 10.06 9.05 24.23
C LYS A 420 9.32 10.12 25.01
N VAL A 421 8.16 9.79 25.54
CA VAL A 421 7.35 10.68 26.39
C VAL A 421 6.90 9.93 27.63
N ASP A 422 7.09 10.54 28.80
CA ASP A 422 6.91 9.87 30.10
C ASP A 422 5.76 10.43 30.93
N THR A 423 5.20 11.59 30.58
CA THR A 423 4.11 12.23 31.32
C THR A 423 2.93 12.54 30.41
N TRP A 424 1.73 12.57 31.00
CA TRP A 424 0.53 12.93 30.26
C TRP A 424 0.53 14.38 29.75
N ASP A 425 1.06 15.32 30.54
CA ASP A 425 1.15 16.70 30.13
C ASP A 425 2.09 16.88 28.92
N ASP A 426 3.24 16.22 28.95
CA ASP A 426 4.17 16.23 27.80
C ASP A 426 3.55 15.53 26.58
N PHE A 427 2.80 14.44 26.78
CA PHE A 427 2.14 13.73 25.69
C PHE A 427 1.16 14.63 24.94
N LYS A 428 0.34 15.39 25.65
CA LYS A 428 -0.62 16.32 25.02
C LYS A 428 0.07 17.41 24.22
N VAL A 429 1.24 17.86 24.62
CA VAL A 429 2.05 18.82 23.87
C VAL A 429 2.72 18.17 22.65
N GLU A 430 3.39 17.05 22.87
CA GLU A 430 4.17 16.37 21.81
C GLU A 430 3.29 15.79 20.70
N ILE A 431 2.09 15.31 21.02
CA ILE A 431 1.20 14.74 19.98
C ILE A 431 0.72 15.80 18.97
N GLU A 432 0.66 17.07 19.35
CA GLU A 432 0.31 18.14 18.44
C GLU A 432 1.37 18.37 17.35
N LYS A 433 2.60 17.96 17.59
CA LYS A 433 3.70 18.00 16.63
C LYS A 433 3.70 16.79 15.68
N ASN A 434 2.78 15.85 15.83
CA ASN A 434 2.78 14.54 15.20
C ASN A 434 4.04 13.70 15.53
N GLY A 435 4.35 12.68 14.75
CA GLY A 435 5.47 11.77 15.00
C GLY A 435 5.06 10.55 15.81
N PHE A 436 6.02 9.66 16.04
CA PHE A 436 5.85 8.47 16.85
C PHE A 436 6.25 8.77 18.29
N LEU A 437 5.30 8.61 19.22
CA LEU A 437 5.55 8.77 20.64
C LEU A 437 5.66 7.41 21.30
N LEU A 438 6.83 7.12 21.86
CA LEU A 438 7.13 5.88 22.57
C LEU A 438 6.78 6.07 24.04
N CYS A 439 5.67 5.47 24.47
CA CYS A 439 5.11 5.71 25.79
C CYS A 439 4.73 4.40 26.49
N HIS A 440 4.85 4.40 27.82
CA HIS A 440 4.34 3.33 28.64
C HIS A 440 2.80 3.34 28.68
N TRP A 441 2.21 2.17 28.59
CA TRP A 441 0.78 1.91 28.60
C TRP A 441 0.48 0.76 29.56
N ASP A 442 -0.62 0.85 30.30
CA ASP A 442 -1.00 -0.14 31.30
C ASP A 442 -1.60 -1.44 30.74
N GLY A 443 -1.72 -1.55 29.41
CA GLY A 443 -2.26 -2.73 28.75
C GLY A 443 -3.79 -2.81 28.73
N THR A 444 -4.50 -1.80 29.23
CA THR A 444 -5.95 -1.83 29.33
C THR A 444 -6.63 -1.13 28.17
N PRO A 445 -7.74 -1.71 27.63
CA PRO A 445 -8.53 -1.07 26.60
C PRO A 445 -9.15 0.28 27.00
N GLU A 446 -9.51 0.41 28.26
CA GLU A 446 -10.13 1.61 28.84
C GLU A 446 -9.17 2.81 28.79
N THR A 447 -7.92 2.61 29.15
CA THR A 447 -6.88 3.66 29.07
C THR A 447 -6.61 4.05 27.62
N GLU A 448 -6.49 3.08 26.73
CA GLU A 448 -6.30 3.32 25.29
C GLU A 448 -7.43 4.18 24.70
N GLU A 449 -8.68 3.85 25.02
CA GLU A 449 -9.86 4.58 24.52
C GLU A 449 -9.88 6.02 25.05
N ARG A 450 -9.57 6.25 26.31
CA ARG A 450 -9.51 7.60 26.89
C ARG A 450 -8.42 8.46 26.23
N ILE A 451 -7.26 7.89 25.98
CA ILE A 451 -6.18 8.61 25.27
C ILE A 451 -6.65 9.01 23.85
N LYS A 452 -7.33 8.11 23.15
CA LYS A 452 -7.88 8.34 21.82
C LYS A 452 -8.95 9.43 21.83
N GLU A 453 -9.87 9.40 22.77
CA GLU A 453 -10.93 10.41 22.92
C GLU A 453 -10.34 11.81 23.16
N GLU A 454 -9.35 11.92 24.04
CA GLU A 454 -8.77 13.21 24.42
C GLU A 454 -7.78 13.78 23.39
N THR A 455 -7.06 12.93 22.65
CA THR A 455 -5.94 13.37 21.80
C THR A 455 -6.03 12.94 20.34
N LYS A 456 -6.95 12.03 20.00
CA LYS A 456 -7.05 11.34 18.70
C LYS A 456 -5.83 10.48 18.36
N ALA A 457 -4.92 10.24 19.31
CA ALA A 457 -3.82 9.31 19.16
C ALA A 457 -4.30 7.88 19.43
N THR A 458 -3.80 6.94 18.65
CA THR A 458 -4.05 5.51 18.82
C THR A 458 -2.74 4.77 19.06
N ILE A 459 -2.82 3.59 19.67
CA ILE A 459 -1.67 2.68 19.73
C ILE A 459 -1.49 2.08 18.34
N ARG A 460 -0.49 2.54 17.62
CA ARG A 460 -0.22 2.07 16.25
C ARG A 460 0.38 0.68 16.24
N CYS A 461 1.25 0.42 17.20
CA CYS A 461 2.01 -0.81 17.22
C CYS A 461 2.51 -1.09 18.63
N ILE A 462 2.47 -2.37 19.02
CA ILE A 462 3.23 -2.93 20.15
C ILE A 462 4.43 -3.63 19.50
N PRO A 463 5.61 -2.97 19.41
CA PRO A 463 6.73 -3.49 18.65
C PRO A 463 7.23 -4.84 19.18
N TYR A 464 7.65 -5.74 18.27
CA TYR A 464 8.25 -7.04 18.66
C TYR A 464 9.53 -6.88 19.46
N ASP A 465 10.34 -5.90 19.09
CA ASP A 465 11.70 -5.65 19.58
C ASP A 465 11.76 -4.52 20.62
N ALA A 466 10.61 -4.09 21.13
CA ALA A 466 10.60 -3.09 22.20
C ALA A 466 11.40 -3.61 23.40
N PRO A 467 12.44 -2.88 23.85
CA PRO A 467 13.23 -3.31 24.98
C PRO A 467 12.40 -3.33 26.26
N GLU A 468 12.72 -4.24 27.16
CA GLU A 468 12.16 -4.22 28.51
C GLU A 468 12.64 -2.96 29.24
N GLU A 469 11.69 -2.19 29.73
CA GLU A 469 11.93 -0.93 30.42
C GLU A 469 10.83 -0.73 31.44
N GLU A 470 11.19 -0.73 32.72
CA GLU A 470 10.26 -0.41 33.81
C GLU A 470 9.80 1.04 33.72
N GLY A 471 8.51 1.27 33.81
CA GLY A 471 7.92 2.59 33.74
C GLY A 471 6.48 2.63 34.21
N LYS A 472 5.86 3.77 34.05
CA LYS A 472 4.46 4.00 34.43
C LYS A 472 3.66 4.47 33.21
N CYS A 473 2.46 3.93 33.06
CA CYS A 473 1.51 4.38 32.05
C CYS A 473 1.37 5.92 32.09
N ILE A 474 1.52 6.55 30.94
CA ILE A 474 1.43 8.01 30.85
C ILE A 474 0.09 8.60 31.28
N TYR A 475 -0.98 7.83 31.23
CA TYR A 475 -2.34 8.26 31.60
C TYR A 475 -2.75 7.80 32.99
N SER A 476 -2.68 6.51 33.27
CA SER A 476 -3.17 5.92 34.53
C SER A 476 -2.13 5.90 35.65
N GLY A 477 -0.84 6.02 35.35
CA GLY A 477 0.23 5.88 36.33
C GLY A 477 0.51 4.45 36.79
N LYS A 478 -0.20 3.45 36.26
CA LYS A 478 0.00 2.03 36.59
C LYS A 478 1.32 1.52 35.99
N PRO A 479 1.91 0.45 36.58
CA PRO A 479 3.16 -0.12 36.06
C PRO A 479 3.07 -0.59 34.62
N SER A 480 4.17 -0.46 33.90
CA SER A 480 4.37 -0.94 32.53
C SER A 480 5.81 -1.39 32.36
N HIS A 481 6.03 -2.42 31.54
CA HIS A 481 7.36 -3.01 31.31
C HIS A 481 7.92 -2.73 29.92
N ARG A 482 7.14 -2.15 29.01
CA ARG A 482 7.55 -1.82 27.64
C ARG A 482 6.80 -0.63 27.13
N ARG A 483 7.46 0.12 26.23
CA ARG A 483 6.82 1.21 25.53
C ARG A 483 6.07 0.71 24.30
N VAL A 484 4.96 1.34 23.97
CA VAL A 484 4.22 1.15 22.74
C VAL A 484 4.30 2.41 21.89
N VAL A 485 3.92 2.31 20.62
CA VAL A 485 3.97 3.43 19.68
C VAL A 485 2.60 4.09 19.57
N PHE A 486 2.50 5.33 20.03
CA PHE A 486 1.33 6.19 19.84
C PHE A 486 1.57 7.15 18.68
N ALA A 487 0.55 7.39 17.87
CA ALA A 487 0.55 8.44 16.85
C ALA A 487 -0.87 8.75 16.39
N ARG A 488 -1.04 9.91 15.79
CA ARG A 488 -2.17 10.19 14.92
C ARG A 488 -1.94 9.52 13.57
N SER A 489 -2.99 9.13 12.87
CA SER A 489 -2.90 8.31 11.67
C SER A 489 -3.85 8.72 10.55
N TYR A 490 -3.55 8.22 9.39
CA TYR A 490 -4.44 8.22 8.24
C TYR A 490 -5.53 7.17 8.34
#